data_3ba3bccb475e596c50a5e3000dea3eba
#
_entry.id   3ba3bccb475e596c50a5e3000dea3eba
#
_cell.length_a   1.000
_cell.length_b   1.000
_cell.length_c   1.000
_cell.angle_alpha   90.00
_cell.angle_beta   90.00
_cell.angle_gamma   90.00
#
_symmetry.space_group_name_H-M   'P 1'
#
loop_
_entity.id
_entity.type
_entity.pdbx_description
1 polymer ?
#
loop_
_entity_poly.entity_id
_entity_poly.type
_entity_poly.pdbx_seq_one_letter_code
_entity_poly.pdbx_strand_id
1 'polypeptide(L)'
;ESKTPLYEDPYCDDEEEMDRRISQVAFVAYQQAKMKGIPVARYDAEKKAAYLLYPDGHREYVDKPPEKVPASAGLAPQNQVQWEQKFTREKGRTTMTYTSAQANKLLKKLNDEHAALLDKENRSKDFRAAMGEDVESVRPAYDYADTQKKLAELEQRIRKVKHAINVFNATHVIPDFGMTIDEMLVYIPQLTQRKNKLADKQRVEEQYGRQSNIIDYSYANYDLTAVEADYEKAADELSRAQLELDAVNQRDTFELEE
;
A
#
# COMPACT_ATOMS: atom_id res chain seq x y z
N GLU A 1 -10.17 28.70 24.90
CA GLU A 1 -9.10 28.37 23.96
C GLU A 1 -9.35 26.94 23.45
N SER A 2 -10.03 26.84 22.32
CA SER A 2 -10.36 25.57 21.68
C SER A 2 -9.14 25.07 20.92
N LYS A 3 -8.59 23.94 21.32
CA LYS A 3 -7.59 23.20 20.55
C LYS A 3 -8.27 22.61 19.33
N THR A 4 -8.01 23.15 18.16
CA THR A 4 -8.36 22.58 16.86
C THR A 4 -7.66 21.24 16.68
N PRO A 5 -8.32 20.16 16.25
CA PRO A 5 -7.67 18.88 16.01
C PRO A 5 -6.74 18.96 14.80
N LEU A 6 -5.57 18.35 14.93
CA LEU A 6 -4.42 18.33 13.99
C LEU A 6 -4.68 17.55 12.67
N TYR A 7 -5.94 17.44 12.19
CA TYR A 7 -6.26 16.52 11.10
C TYR A 7 -7.34 17.03 10.13
N GLU A 8 -7.30 18.32 9.76
CA GLU A 8 -8.32 18.86 8.84
C GLU A 8 -7.80 19.38 7.49
N ASP A 9 -6.50 19.34 7.18
CA ASP A 9 -6.07 19.72 5.84
C ASP A 9 -4.84 18.90 5.36
N PRO A 10 -5.02 17.96 4.40
CA PRO A 10 -3.90 17.22 3.82
C PRO A 10 -3.05 18.07 2.84
N TYR A 11 -3.51 19.26 2.46
CA TYR A 11 -2.79 20.22 1.63
C TYR A 11 -2.57 21.52 2.40
N CYS A 12 -1.41 21.61 3.06
CA CYS A 12 -0.99 22.84 3.69
C CYS A 12 -0.27 23.72 2.65
N ASP A 13 -0.91 24.81 2.22
CA ASP A 13 -0.34 25.80 1.32
C ASP A 13 0.61 26.79 2.05
N ASP A 14 0.82 26.61 3.36
CA ASP A 14 1.70 27.44 4.18
C ASP A 14 3.11 26.81 4.27
N GLU A 15 4.08 27.48 3.66
CA GLU A 15 5.48 27.07 3.62
C GLU A 15 6.09 26.94 5.04
N GLU A 16 5.70 27.81 5.98
CA GLU A 16 6.18 27.77 7.36
C GLU A 16 5.63 26.55 8.14
N GLU A 17 4.39 26.19 7.92
CA GLU A 17 3.77 24.98 8.53
C GLU A 17 4.37 23.69 7.96
N MET A 18 4.68 23.68 6.66
CA MET A 18 5.32 22.53 6.01
C MET A 18 6.74 22.32 6.53
N ASP A 19 7.52 23.38 6.64
CA ASP A 19 8.88 23.34 7.22
C ASP A 19 8.87 22.89 8.68
N ARG A 20 7.87 23.28 9.45
CA ARG A 20 7.68 22.85 10.83
C ARG A 20 7.35 21.36 10.93
N ARG A 21 6.49 20.84 10.04
CA ARG A 21 6.15 19.40 9.98
C ARG A 21 7.35 18.56 9.55
N ILE A 22 8.08 18.99 8.53
CA ILE A 22 9.31 18.34 8.07
C ILE A 22 10.34 18.31 9.21
N SER A 23 10.51 19.41 9.94
CA SER A 23 11.42 19.49 11.08
C SER A 23 11.03 18.53 12.22
N GLN A 24 9.73 18.37 12.51
CA GLN A 24 9.26 17.43 13.51
C GLN A 24 9.50 15.97 13.10
N VAL A 25 9.23 15.62 11.84
CA VAL A 25 9.49 14.25 11.33
C VAL A 25 10.98 13.94 11.36
N ALA A 26 11.83 14.89 10.94
CA ALA A 26 13.28 14.75 11.00
C ALA A 26 13.80 14.61 12.43
N PHE A 27 13.21 15.31 13.39
CA PHE A 27 13.56 15.21 14.80
C PHE A 27 13.20 13.83 15.38
N VAL A 28 11.99 13.32 15.11
CA VAL A 28 11.56 11.99 15.55
C VAL A 28 12.44 10.90 14.95
N ALA A 29 12.75 10.99 13.64
CA ALA A 29 13.63 10.04 12.97
C ALA A 29 15.05 10.05 13.58
N TYR A 30 15.58 11.24 13.93
CA TYR A 30 16.86 11.38 14.61
C TYR A 30 16.85 10.73 16.01
N GLN A 31 15.80 10.93 16.81
CA GLN A 31 15.68 10.31 18.13
C GLN A 31 15.60 8.77 18.04
N GLN A 32 14.86 8.26 17.07
CA GLN A 32 14.78 6.81 16.84
C GLN A 32 16.12 6.20 16.39
N ALA A 33 16.84 6.88 15.50
CA ALA A 33 18.16 6.45 15.06
C ALA A 33 19.16 6.46 16.23
N LYS A 34 19.14 7.50 17.07
CA LYS A 34 19.95 7.61 18.26
C LYS A 34 19.71 6.46 19.26
N MET A 35 18.44 6.11 19.51
CA MET A 35 18.09 4.98 20.37
C MET A 35 18.55 3.63 19.82
N LYS A 36 18.60 3.49 18.49
CA LYS A 36 19.07 2.28 17.81
C LYS A 36 20.59 2.23 17.58
N GLY A 37 21.32 3.27 17.97
CA GLY A 37 22.77 3.34 17.75
C GLY A 37 23.16 3.52 16.26
N ILE A 38 22.25 4.01 15.42
CA ILE A 38 22.46 4.16 13.97
C ILE A 38 22.88 5.60 13.66
N PRO A 39 23.96 5.84 12.86
CA PRO A 39 24.36 7.17 12.46
C PRO A 39 23.32 7.78 11.49
N VAL A 40 23.16 9.11 11.55
CA VAL A 40 22.22 9.86 10.71
C VAL A 40 22.99 10.75 9.76
N ALA A 41 22.67 10.66 8.46
CA ALA A 41 23.23 11.54 7.45
C ALA A 41 22.70 12.97 7.61
N ARG A 42 23.60 13.97 7.60
CA ARG A 42 23.29 15.39 7.64
C ARG A 42 24.15 16.16 6.66
N TYR A 43 23.73 17.37 6.34
CA TYR A 43 24.45 18.27 5.47
C TYR A 43 24.93 19.50 6.26
N ASP A 44 26.22 19.84 6.14
CA ASP A 44 26.83 21.04 6.71
C ASP A 44 26.84 22.12 5.62
N ALA A 45 26.00 23.13 5.80
CA ALA A 45 25.84 24.21 4.82
C ALA A 45 27.08 25.12 4.76
N GLU A 46 27.84 25.29 5.86
CA GLU A 46 29.05 26.10 5.91
C GLU A 46 30.20 25.41 5.16
N LYS A 47 30.35 24.12 5.37
CA LYS A 47 31.40 23.33 4.73
C LYS A 47 30.97 22.73 3.38
N LYS A 48 29.72 22.94 3.01
CA LYS A 48 29.11 22.36 1.77
C LYS A 48 29.39 20.85 1.61
N ALA A 49 29.35 20.11 2.70
CA ALA A 49 29.68 18.69 2.75
C ALA A 49 28.64 17.89 3.52
N ALA A 50 28.35 16.67 3.06
CA ALA A 50 27.55 15.70 3.80
C ALA A 50 28.39 15.05 4.88
N TYR A 51 27.77 14.75 6.04
CA TYR A 51 28.42 14.03 7.12
C TYR A 51 27.48 13.04 7.81
N LEU A 52 28.04 12.01 8.39
CA LEU A 52 27.33 11.08 9.27
C LEU A 52 27.50 11.57 10.73
N LEU A 53 26.38 11.75 11.42
CA LEU A 53 26.33 12.08 12.83
C LEU A 53 26.06 10.81 13.62
N TYR A 54 27.04 10.36 14.41
CA TYR A 54 26.93 9.20 15.26
C TYR A 54 26.24 9.53 16.60
N PRO A 55 25.66 8.53 17.31
CA PRO A 55 24.95 8.74 18.58
C PRO A 55 25.79 9.34 19.71
N ASP A 56 27.11 9.18 19.65
CA ASP A 56 28.11 9.75 20.57
C ASP A 56 28.44 11.23 20.27
N GLY A 57 27.89 11.78 19.19
CA GLY A 57 28.12 13.15 18.73
C GLY A 57 29.30 13.29 17.75
N HIS A 58 29.98 12.20 17.40
CA HIS A 58 31.05 12.20 16.40
C HIS A 58 30.49 12.50 15.01
N ARG A 59 31.22 13.31 14.21
CA ARG A 59 30.86 13.67 12.82
C ARG A 59 31.92 13.14 11.88
N GLU A 60 31.50 12.28 10.97
CA GLU A 60 32.33 11.75 9.90
C GLU A 60 31.90 12.37 8.57
N TYR A 61 32.75 13.23 8.00
CA TYR A 61 32.46 13.89 6.72
C TYR A 61 32.68 12.92 5.58
N VAL A 62 31.68 12.80 4.71
CA VAL A 62 31.77 11.97 3.51
C VAL A 62 32.44 12.81 2.43
N ASP A 63 33.60 12.38 1.96
CA ASP A 63 34.28 13.03 0.83
C ASP A 63 33.34 13.03 -0.39
N LYS A 64 33.38 14.15 -1.15
CA LYS A 64 32.58 14.25 -2.37
C LYS A 64 32.82 13.02 -3.24
N PRO A 65 31.75 12.34 -3.72
CA PRO A 65 31.96 11.26 -4.68
C PRO A 65 32.72 11.81 -5.89
N PRO A 66 33.67 11.07 -6.44
CA PRO A 66 34.45 11.53 -7.59
C PRO A 66 33.51 11.85 -8.74
N GLU A 67 33.73 13.00 -9.39
CA GLU A 67 32.87 13.59 -10.44
C GLU A 67 32.65 12.69 -11.66
N LYS A 68 33.46 11.65 -11.80
CA LYS A 68 33.29 10.54 -12.75
C LYS A 68 33.91 9.27 -12.15
N VAL A 69 33.13 8.27 -11.88
CA VAL A 69 33.64 6.92 -11.57
C VAL A 69 34.12 6.31 -12.89
N PRO A 70 35.44 6.13 -13.13
CA PRO A 70 35.89 5.36 -14.29
C PRO A 70 35.38 3.92 -14.13
N ALA A 71 34.89 3.33 -15.22
CA ALA A 71 34.32 2.00 -15.26
C ALA A 71 35.28 0.85 -14.85
N SER A 72 36.46 1.16 -14.33
CA SER A 72 37.53 0.23 -13.95
C SER A 72 38.13 0.44 -12.56
N ALA A 73 37.55 1.32 -11.71
CA ALA A 73 38.01 1.44 -10.33
C ALA A 73 37.42 0.27 -9.51
N GLY A 74 38.14 -0.84 -9.50
CA GLY A 74 37.80 -1.99 -8.66
C GLY A 74 37.79 -1.60 -7.20
N LEU A 75 36.68 -1.87 -6.53
CA LEU A 75 36.58 -1.84 -5.07
C LEU A 75 37.64 -2.75 -4.47
N ALA A 76 38.32 -2.27 -3.41
CA ALA A 76 39.34 -3.04 -2.72
C ALA A 76 38.80 -4.43 -2.31
N PRO A 77 39.59 -5.51 -2.47
CA PRO A 77 39.11 -6.89 -2.31
C PRO A 77 38.44 -7.20 -0.96
N GLN A 78 38.78 -6.46 0.10
CA GLN A 78 38.22 -6.66 1.45
C GLN A 78 36.76 -6.17 1.59
N ASN A 79 36.35 -5.15 0.85
CA ASN A 79 34.95 -4.69 0.89
C ASN A 79 34.05 -5.52 -0.02
N GLN A 80 34.59 -6.10 -1.11
CA GLN A 80 33.87 -7.00 -1.99
C GLN A 80 33.43 -8.28 -1.28
N VAL A 81 34.31 -8.88 -0.47
CA VAL A 81 34.02 -10.11 0.29
C VAL A 81 32.93 -9.88 1.34
N GLN A 82 32.88 -8.70 1.96
CA GLN A 82 31.94 -8.42 3.04
C GLN A 82 30.51 -8.15 2.56
N TRP A 83 30.33 -7.55 1.38
CA TRP A 83 29.00 -7.38 0.84
C TRP A 83 28.54 -8.59 -0.01
N GLU A 84 29.46 -9.30 -0.66
CA GLU A 84 29.17 -10.60 -1.29
C GLU A 84 28.75 -11.64 -0.23
N GLN A 85 29.35 -11.65 0.98
CA GLN A 85 28.90 -12.49 2.07
C GLN A 85 27.54 -12.06 2.64
N LYS A 86 27.17 -10.78 2.60
CA LYS A 86 25.82 -10.31 2.93
C LYS A 86 24.80 -10.76 1.88
N PHE A 87 25.14 -10.68 0.58
CA PHE A 87 24.28 -11.14 -0.52
C PHE A 87 24.23 -12.67 -0.65
N THR A 88 25.32 -13.39 -0.29
CA THR A 88 25.29 -14.86 -0.29
C THR A 88 24.54 -15.46 0.90
N ARG A 89 24.32 -14.70 1.97
CA ARG A 89 23.46 -15.14 3.08
C ARG A 89 21.95 -15.08 2.75
N GLU A 90 21.58 -14.40 1.67
CA GLU A 90 20.21 -14.35 1.13
C GLU A 90 19.88 -15.48 0.15
N LYS A 91 20.84 -16.33 -0.24
CA LYS A 91 20.64 -17.48 -1.15
C LYS A 91 19.82 -18.65 -0.56
N GLY A 92 19.20 -18.48 0.59
CA GLY A 92 18.26 -19.45 1.17
C GLY A 92 16.79 -19.01 1.07
N ARG A 93 16.49 -17.84 0.49
CA ARG A 93 15.11 -17.41 0.26
C ARG A 93 14.64 -17.95 -1.09
N THR A 94 13.64 -18.79 -1.06
CA THR A 94 12.98 -19.27 -2.28
C THR A 94 12.11 -18.14 -2.81
N THR A 95 12.58 -17.43 -3.82
CA THR A 95 11.75 -16.48 -4.57
C THR A 95 10.86 -17.28 -5.53
N MET A 96 9.56 -17.06 -5.42
CA MET A 96 8.58 -17.62 -6.35
C MET A 96 7.95 -16.48 -7.16
N THR A 97 7.70 -16.76 -8.44
CA THR A 97 7.00 -15.82 -9.32
C THR A 97 5.50 -16.04 -9.26
N TYR A 98 4.76 -14.97 -9.06
CA TYR A 98 3.29 -14.99 -9.00
C TYR A 98 2.71 -13.95 -9.96
N THR A 99 1.57 -14.27 -10.56
CA THR A 99 0.73 -13.23 -11.16
C THR A 99 -0.06 -12.51 -10.05
N SER A 100 -0.54 -11.29 -10.33
CA SER A 100 -1.37 -10.54 -9.36
C SER A 100 -2.59 -11.36 -8.92
N ALA A 101 -3.24 -12.08 -9.83
CA ALA A 101 -4.35 -12.95 -9.53
C ALA A 101 -3.97 -14.12 -8.58
N GLN A 102 -2.81 -14.74 -8.80
CA GLN A 102 -2.30 -15.83 -7.94
C GLN A 102 -1.92 -15.31 -6.55
N ALA A 103 -1.23 -14.17 -6.47
CA ALA A 103 -0.83 -13.54 -5.22
C ALA A 103 -2.05 -13.13 -4.37
N ASN A 104 -3.10 -12.61 -5.00
CA ASN A 104 -4.36 -12.29 -4.31
C ASN A 104 -5.08 -13.55 -3.78
N LYS A 105 -5.04 -14.67 -4.51
CA LYS A 105 -5.55 -15.96 -4.01
C LYS A 105 -4.73 -16.47 -2.82
N LEU A 106 -3.41 -16.34 -2.88
CA LEU A 106 -2.52 -16.68 -1.76
C LEU A 106 -2.83 -15.80 -0.54
N LEU A 107 -2.96 -14.49 -0.73
CA LEU A 107 -3.31 -13.55 0.33
C LEU A 107 -4.65 -13.91 0.99
N LYS A 108 -5.66 -14.25 0.18
CA LYS A 108 -6.97 -14.71 0.69
C LYS A 108 -6.80 -15.97 1.54
N LYS A 109 -6.07 -16.97 1.04
CA LYS A 109 -5.82 -18.22 1.77
C LYS A 109 -5.15 -17.97 3.12
N LEU A 110 -4.12 -17.10 3.16
CA LEU A 110 -3.43 -16.74 4.40
C LEU A 110 -4.36 -16.04 5.41
N ASN A 111 -5.22 -15.13 4.93
CA ASN A 111 -6.22 -14.49 5.77
C ASN A 111 -7.25 -15.47 6.32
N ASP A 112 -7.70 -16.44 5.52
CA ASP A 112 -8.63 -17.49 5.93
C ASP A 112 -7.98 -18.41 7.00
N GLU A 113 -6.69 -18.77 6.82
CA GLU A 113 -5.92 -19.54 7.81
C GLU A 113 -5.75 -18.75 9.12
N HIS A 114 -5.44 -17.47 9.05
CA HIS A 114 -5.32 -16.58 10.21
C HIS A 114 -6.67 -16.49 10.96
N ALA A 115 -7.77 -16.28 10.26
CA ALA A 115 -9.10 -16.22 10.85
C ALA A 115 -9.50 -17.54 11.52
N ALA A 116 -9.19 -18.69 10.88
CA ALA A 116 -9.46 -20.01 11.44
C ALA A 116 -8.65 -20.27 12.72
N LEU A 117 -7.39 -19.80 12.77
CA LEU A 117 -6.55 -19.94 13.96
C LEU A 117 -7.06 -19.09 15.12
N LEU A 118 -7.46 -17.83 14.84
CA LEU A 118 -8.10 -16.95 15.84
C LEU A 118 -9.42 -17.54 16.37
N ASP A 119 -10.23 -18.12 15.50
CA ASP A 119 -11.49 -18.76 15.91
C ASP A 119 -11.24 -19.99 16.77
N LYS A 120 -10.22 -20.79 16.44
CA LYS A 120 -9.76 -21.91 17.29
C LYS A 120 -9.29 -21.41 18.65
N GLU A 121 -8.47 -20.35 18.70
CA GLU A 121 -8.03 -19.73 19.95
C GLU A 121 -9.22 -19.26 20.79
N ASN A 122 -10.16 -18.54 20.19
CA ASN A 122 -11.34 -18.03 20.87
C ASN A 122 -12.20 -19.12 21.50
N ARG A 123 -12.24 -20.31 20.89
CA ARG A 123 -12.98 -21.47 21.45
C ARG A 123 -12.22 -22.23 22.53
N SER A 124 -10.90 -22.10 22.58
CA SER A 124 -10.04 -22.92 23.45
C SER A 124 -9.38 -22.13 24.58
N LYS A 125 -9.40 -20.79 24.55
CA LYS A 125 -8.72 -19.93 25.51
C LYS A 125 -9.31 -19.99 26.92
N ASP A 126 -10.60 -20.30 27.04
CA ASP A 126 -11.32 -20.46 28.28
C ASP A 126 -12.25 -21.68 28.21
N PHE A 127 -12.45 -22.33 29.33
CA PHE A 127 -13.32 -23.51 29.47
C PHE A 127 -13.99 -23.53 30.85
N ARG A 128 -15.03 -24.31 30.99
CA ARG A 128 -15.79 -24.43 32.23
C ARG A 128 -15.69 -25.86 32.76
N ALA A 129 -15.49 -25.99 34.05
CA ALA A 129 -15.58 -27.25 34.79
C ALA A 129 -16.73 -27.14 35.80
N ALA A 130 -17.52 -28.22 36.01
CA ALA A 130 -18.54 -28.30 37.05
C ALA A 130 -17.90 -28.41 38.44
N MET A 131 -18.66 -28.06 39.48
CA MET A 131 -18.17 -28.19 40.85
C MET A 131 -17.96 -29.69 41.18
N GLY A 132 -16.69 -30.05 41.50
CA GLY A 132 -16.29 -31.44 41.78
C GLY A 132 -15.83 -32.24 40.55
N GLU A 133 -15.85 -31.65 39.36
CA GLU A 133 -15.28 -32.25 38.16
C GLU A 133 -13.75 -32.02 38.09
N ASP A 134 -13.03 -33.03 37.60
CA ASP A 134 -11.59 -32.89 37.38
C ASP A 134 -11.32 -31.88 36.24
N VAL A 135 -10.73 -30.74 36.59
CA VAL A 135 -10.44 -29.63 35.68
C VAL A 135 -9.59 -30.07 34.51
N GLU A 136 -8.61 -30.97 34.73
CA GLU A 136 -7.70 -31.42 33.67
C GLU A 136 -8.40 -32.34 32.65
N SER A 137 -9.44 -33.06 33.07
CA SER A 137 -10.20 -33.96 32.17
C SER A 137 -11.02 -33.20 31.13
N VAL A 138 -11.43 -31.97 31.42
CA VAL A 138 -12.25 -31.12 30.54
C VAL A 138 -11.46 -30.00 29.88
N ARG A 139 -10.16 -29.89 30.17
CA ARG A 139 -9.30 -28.87 29.61
C ARG A 139 -9.10 -29.05 28.11
N PRO A 140 -9.44 -28.07 27.24
CA PRO A 140 -9.12 -28.12 25.82
C PRO A 140 -7.62 -28.20 25.56
N ALA A 141 -7.22 -28.91 24.53
CA ALA A 141 -5.84 -28.92 24.07
C ALA A 141 -5.51 -27.55 23.45
N TYR A 142 -4.94 -26.66 24.23
CA TYR A 142 -4.57 -25.30 23.80
C TYR A 142 -3.18 -24.95 24.33
N ASP A 143 -2.28 -24.55 23.42
CA ASP A 143 -0.97 -24.00 23.75
C ASP A 143 -0.96 -22.55 23.28
N TYR A 144 -0.89 -21.62 24.24
CA TYR A 144 -0.85 -20.19 24.00
C TYR A 144 0.42 -19.78 23.24
N ALA A 145 1.59 -20.27 23.65
CA ALA A 145 2.87 -19.84 23.08
C ALA A 145 2.99 -20.28 21.61
N ASP A 146 2.62 -21.54 21.31
CA ASP A 146 2.60 -22.08 19.94
C ASP A 146 1.59 -21.35 19.06
N THR A 147 0.40 -21.04 19.61
CA THR A 147 -0.66 -20.31 18.87
C THR A 147 -0.22 -18.90 18.53
N GLN A 148 0.35 -18.14 19.49
CA GLN A 148 0.85 -16.78 19.24
C GLN A 148 1.99 -16.77 18.22
N LYS A 149 2.89 -17.76 18.29
CA LYS A 149 3.96 -17.89 17.29
C LYS A 149 3.41 -18.10 15.88
N LYS A 150 2.44 -19.01 15.72
CA LYS A 150 1.79 -19.26 14.42
C LYS A 150 1.04 -18.04 13.89
N LEU A 151 0.33 -17.31 14.76
CA LEU A 151 -0.33 -16.04 14.38
C LEU A 151 0.69 -15.03 13.88
N ALA A 152 1.78 -14.82 14.61
CA ALA A 152 2.84 -13.87 14.21
C ALA A 152 3.50 -14.26 12.88
N GLU A 153 3.74 -15.54 12.62
CA GLU A 153 4.27 -16.05 11.36
C GLU A 153 3.30 -15.80 10.20
N LEU A 154 2.00 -16.09 10.37
CA LEU A 154 0.97 -15.83 9.37
C LEU A 154 0.84 -14.33 9.08
N GLU A 155 0.80 -13.49 10.10
CA GLU A 155 0.75 -12.04 9.96
C GLU A 155 1.97 -11.49 9.21
N GLN A 156 3.16 -12.02 9.48
CA GLN A 156 4.36 -11.64 8.76
C GLN A 156 4.26 -12.01 7.27
N ARG A 157 3.78 -13.21 6.95
CA ARG A 157 3.57 -13.66 5.57
C ARG A 157 2.52 -12.79 4.86
N ILE A 158 1.39 -12.52 5.52
CA ILE A 158 0.34 -11.62 4.99
C ILE A 158 0.90 -10.24 4.65
N ARG A 159 1.70 -9.64 5.54
CA ARG A 159 2.34 -8.33 5.31
C ARG A 159 3.27 -8.36 4.10
N LYS A 160 4.11 -9.39 3.96
CA LYS A 160 5.02 -9.53 2.82
C LYS A 160 4.26 -9.65 1.49
N VAL A 161 3.27 -10.56 1.42
CA VAL A 161 2.47 -10.75 0.20
C VAL A 161 1.73 -9.47 -0.19
N LYS A 162 1.07 -8.82 0.78
CA LYS A 162 0.34 -7.57 0.53
C LYS A 162 1.28 -6.45 0.07
N HIS A 163 2.46 -6.34 0.68
CA HIS A 163 3.45 -5.34 0.26
C HIS A 163 3.92 -5.58 -1.17
N ALA A 164 4.25 -6.82 -1.54
CA ALA A 164 4.68 -7.14 -2.90
C ALA A 164 3.61 -6.84 -3.96
N ILE A 165 2.33 -7.16 -3.67
CA ILE A 165 1.20 -6.80 -4.54
C ILE A 165 1.10 -5.27 -4.68
N ASN A 166 1.22 -4.51 -3.59
CA ASN A 166 1.12 -3.06 -3.63
C ASN A 166 2.27 -2.44 -4.44
N VAL A 167 3.50 -2.93 -4.27
CA VAL A 167 4.65 -2.48 -5.07
C VAL A 167 4.43 -2.78 -6.54
N PHE A 168 3.98 -3.98 -6.88
CA PHE A 168 3.68 -4.35 -8.26
C PHE A 168 2.62 -3.42 -8.85
N ASN A 169 1.51 -3.21 -8.16
CA ASN A 169 0.43 -2.34 -8.63
C ASN A 169 0.88 -0.88 -8.84
N ALA A 170 1.74 -0.37 -7.97
CA ALA A 170 2.23 1.00 -8.05
C ALA A 170 3.31 1.23 -9.13
N THR A 171 4.00 0.17 -9.57
CA THR A 171 5.12 0.28 -10.50
C THR A 171 4.85 -0.28 -11.88
N HIS A 172 3.92 -1.23 -11.99
CA HIS A 172 3.62 -1.89 -13.26
C HIS A 172 2.66 -1.05 -14.11
N VAL A 173 3.13 -0.62 -15.28
CA VAL A 173 2.38 0.22 -16.22
C VAL A 173 1.61 -0.65 -17.21
N ILE A 174 0.33 -0.36 -17.42
CA ILE A 174 -0.51 -0.96 -18.45
C ILE A 174 -0.25 -0.23 -19.77
N PRO A 175 0.33 -0.90 -20.79
CA PRO A 175 0.86 -0.21 -21.99
C PRO A 175 -0.20 0.60 -22.75
N ASP A 176 -1.40 0.07 -22.92
CA ASP A 176 -2.47 0.68 -23.72
C ASP A 176 -3.05 1.95 -23.11
N PHE A 177 -2.88 2.14 -21.82
CA PHE A 177 -3.37 3.31 -21.08
C PHE A 177 -2.24 4.21 -20.57
N GLY A 178 -1.01 3.71 -20.51
CA GLY A 178 0.13 4.43 -19.93
C GLY A 178 -0.02 4.74 -18.44
N MET A 179 -0.94 4.05 -17.76
CA MET A 179 -1.24 4.18 -16.34
C MET A 179 -0.72 2.96 -15.58
N THR A 180 -0.37 3.13 -14.30
CA THR A 180 -0.06 2.01 -13.42
C THR A 180 -1.33 1.21 -13.08
N ILE A 181 -1.16 -0.02 -12.59
CA ILE A 181 -2.31 -0.82 -12.10
C ILE A 181 -3.06 -0.06 -10.99
N ASP A 182 -2.33 0.61 -10.10
CA ASP A 182 -2.92 1.39 -9.00
C ASP A 182 -3.77 2.56 -9.54
N GLU A 183 -3.27 3.31 -10.52
CA GLU A 183 -4.04 4.35 -11.21
C GLU A 183 -5.27 3.78 -11.93
N MET A 184 -5.14 2.62 -12.57
CA MET A 184 -6.24 1.95 -13.26
C MET A 184 -7.35 1.51 -12.29
N LEU A 185 -6.98 1.06 -11.08
CA LEU A 185 -7.95 0.71 -10.03
C LEU A 185 -8.77 1.91 -9.54
N VAL A 186 -8.26 3.13 -9.69
CA VAL A 186 -9.00 4.38 -9.44
C VAL A 186 -9.80 4.81 -10.68
N TYR A 187 -9.21 4.66 -11.86
CA TYR A 187 -9.79 5.11 -13.11
C TYR A 187 -11.07 4.35 -13.50
N ILE A 188 -11.10 3.02 -13.36
CA ILE A 188 -12.28 2.18 -13.67
C ILE A 188 -13.53 2.60 -12.87
N PRO A 189 -13.47 2.82 -11.54
CA PRO A 189 -14.60 3.39 -10.80
C PRO A 189 -15.04 4.77 -11.29
N GLN A 190 -14.11 5.65 -11.69
CA GLN A 190 -14.43 6.96 -12.25
C GLN A 190 -15.18 6.84 -13.58
N LEU A 191 -14.72 5.96 -14.49
CA LEU A 191 -15.42 5.67 -15.74
C LEU A 191 -16.82 5.09 -15.48
N THR A 192 -16.92 4.17 -14.52
CA THR A 192 -18.22 3.59 -14.13
C THR A 192 -19.19 4.67 -13.63
N GLN A 193 -18.72 5.58 -12.78
CA GLN A 193 -19.52 6.69 -12.29
C GLN A 193 -19.91 7.64 -13.44
N ARG A 194 -18.98 7.95 -14.35
CA ARG A 194 -19.26 8.79 -15.54
C ARG A 194 -20.31 8.15 -16.42
N LYS A 195 -20.18 6.86 -16.75
CA LYS A 195 -21.15 6.11 -17.55
C LYS A 195 -22.53 6.14 -16.90
N ASN A 196 -22.64 5.89 -15.59
CA ASN A 196 -23.91 5.92 -14.89
C ASN A 196 -24.57 7.30 -14.90
N LYS A 197 -23.80 8.38 -14.69
CA LYS A 197 -24.30 9.76 -14.80
C LYS A 197 -24.81 10.09 -16.20
N LEU A 198 -24.18 9.57 -17.24
CA LEU A 198 -24.62 9.75 -18.62
C LEU A 198 -25.88 8.93 -18.91
N ALA A 199 -25.99 7.71 -18.41
CA ALA A 199 -27.19 6.89 -18.49
C ALA A 199 -28.40 7.57 -17.83
N ASP A 200 -28.21 8.18 -16.66
CA ASP A 200 -29.26 8.93 -15.97
C ASP A 200 -29.74 10.15 -16.81
N LYS A 201 -28.82 10.82 -17.52
CA LYS A 201 -29.13 11.93 -18.39
C LYS A 201 -29.92 11.52 -19.67
N GLN A 202 -29.77 10.29 -20.14
CA GLN A 202 -30.53 9.75 -21.24
C GLN A 202 -32.02 9.51 -20.88
N ARG A 203 -32.30 9.33 -19.57
CA ARG A 203 -33.68 9.14 -19.07
C ARG A 203 -34.31 10.49 -18.78
N VAL A 204 -34.74 11.17 -19.83
CA VAL A 204 -35.59 12.37 -19.67
C VAL A 204 -37.02 11.90 -19.53
N GLU A 205 -37.48 11.80 -18.27
CA GLU A 205 -38.90 11.58 -18.02
C GLU A 205 -39.63 12.95 -18.01
N GLU A 206 -40.75 13.07 -18.78
CA GLU A 206 -41.66 14.16 -18.60
C GLU A 206 -42.31 14.06 -17.21
N GLN A 207 -41.83 14.85 -16.27
CA GLN A 207 -42.38 14.86 -14.92
C GLN A 207 -43.47 15.94 -14.85
N TYR A 208 -44.71 15.51 -14.59
CA TYR A 208 -45.77 16.40 -14.22
C TYR A 208 -45.56 16.89 -12.78
N GLY A 209 -45.15 18.13 -12.60
CA GLY A 209 -45.06 18.78 -11.31
C GLY A 209 -46.47 19.01 -10.73
N ARG A 210 -46.80 18.26 -9.67
CA ARG A 210 -48.14 18.38 -8.97
C ARG A 210 -48.14 19.40 -7.83
N GLN A 211 -47.16 20.29 -7.75
CA GLN A 211 -47.05 21.21 -6.59
C GLN A 211 -47.67 22.60 -6.78
N SER A 212 -48.14 22.92 -8.00
CA SER A 212 -48.85 24.17 -8.24
C SER A 212 -50.01 23.91 -9.18
N ASN A 213 -51.02 24.79 -9.24
CA ASN A 213 -52.11 24.75 -10.21
C ASN A 213 -51.66 24.99 -11.67
N ILE A 214 -50.34 24.95 -11.89
CA ILE A 214 -49.67 25.12 -13.18
C ILE A 214 -49.11 23.75 -13.58
N ILE A 215 -49.32 23.32 -14.79
CA ILE A 215 -48.73 22.12 -15.38
C ILE A 215 -47.34 22.52 -15.87
N ASP A 216 -46.29 22.06 -15.18
CA ASP A 216 -44.91 22.29 -15.57
C ASP A 216 -44.35 21.06 -16.30
N TYR A 217 -43.62 21.30 -17.39
CA TYR A 217 -42.89 20.27 -18.10
C TYR A 217 -41.40 20.45 -17.83
N SER A 218 -40.71 19.36 -17.53
CA SER A 218 -39.25 19.36 -17.41
C SER A 218 -38.61 19.02 -18.75
N TYR A 219 -37.72 19.86 -19.22
CA TYR A 219 -36.98 19.64 -20.47
C TYR A 219 -35.48 19.47 -20.18
N ALA A 220 -34.83 18.61 -20.97
CA ALA A 220 -33.35 18.53 -20.94
C ALA A 220 -32.77 19.85 -21.48
N ASN A 221 -31.88 20.47 -20.70
CA ASN A 221 -31.11 21.65 -21.13
C ASN A 221 -29.72 21.24 -21.68
N TYR A 222 -29.71 20.17 -22.47
CA TYR A 222 -28.51 19.62 -23.12
C TYR A 222 -28.89 18.79 -24.34
N ASP A 223 -27.93 18.57 -25.25
CA ASP A 223 -28.14 17.75 -26.45
C ASP A 223 -28.09 16.26 -26.08
N LEU A 224 -29.20 15.57 -26.28
CA LEU A 224 -29.35 14.13 -26.02
C LEU A 224 -28.45 13.29 -26.93
N THR A 225 -28.25 13.69 -28.18
CA THR A 225 -27.37 12.97 -29.11
C THR A 225 -25.91 13.04 -28.67
N ALA A 226 -25.47 14.18 -28.13
CA ALA A 226 -24.14 14.33 -27.57
C ALA A 226 -23.96 13.47 -26.29
N VAL A 227 -25.01 13.40 -25.45
CA VAL A 227 -24.97 12.54 -24.22
C VAL A 227 -24.91 11.07 -24.61
N GLU A 228 -25.63 10.63 -25.63
CA GLU A 228 -25.60 9.26 -26.14
C GLU A 228 -24.19 8.89 -26.65
N ALA A 229 -23.61 9.73 -27.49
CA ALA A 229 -22.26 9.54 -28.01
C ALA A 229 -21.20 9.50 -26.91
N ASP A 230 -21.33 10.33 -25.87
CA ASP A 230 -20.41 10.32 -24.70
C ASP A 230 -20.62 9.09 -23.81
N TYR A 231 -21.84 8.59 -23.69
CA TYR A 231 -22.15 7.34 -22.99
C TYR A 231 -21.50 6.15 -23.69
N GLU A 232 -21.62 6.02 -25.00
CA GLU A 232 -21.01 4.95 -25.79
C GLU A 232 -19.48 4.97 -25.62
N LYS A 233 -18.85 6.15 -25.76
CA LYS A 233 -17.41 6.31 -25.55
C LYS A 233 -16.97 5.87 -24.14
N ALA A 234 -17.71 6.29 -23.12
CA ALA A 234 -17.39 5.93 -21.75
C ALA A 234 -17.60 4.42 -21.47
N ALA A 235 -18.59 3.80 -22.12
CA ALA A 235 -18.85 2.37 -22.01
C ALA A 235 -17.74 1.54 -22.68
N ASP A 236 -17.33 1.93 -23.89
CA ASP A 236 -16.24 1.27 -24.64
C ASP A 236 -14.91 1.41 -23.92
N GLU A 237 -14.59 2.60 -23.40
CA GLU A 237 -13.37 2.86 -22.65
C GLU A 237 -13.32 2.06 -21.35
N LEU A 238 -14.44 1.98 -20.62
CA LEU A 238 -14.59 1.14 -19.44
C LEU A 238 -14.35 -0.34 -19.74
N SER A 239 -14.94 -0.84 -20.82
CA SER A 239 -14.77 -2.24 -21.26
C SER A 239 -13.30 -2.54 -21.59
N ARG A 240 -12.63 -1.68 -22.34
CA ARG A 240 -11.21 -1.80 -22.66
C ARG A 240 -10.34 -1.77 -21.40
N ALA A 241 -10.59 -0.82 -20.49
CA ALA A 241 -9.82 -0.69 -19.25
C ALA A 241 -9.93 -1.95 -18.37
N GLN A 242 -11.11 -2.54 -18.27
CA GLN A 242 -11.35 -3.78 -17.54
C GLN A 242 -10.62 -4.97 -18.18
N LEU A 243 -10.71 -5.11 -19.51
CA LEU A 243 -10.05 -6.21 -20.23
C LEU A 243 -8.53 -6.14 -20.10
N GLU A 244 -7.93 -4.96 -20.25
CA GLU A 244 -6.48 -4.80 -20.12
C GLU A 244 -5.99 -5.04 -18.70
N LEU A 245 -6.72 -4.55 -17.69
CA LEU A 245 -6.41 -4.83 -16.30
C LEU A 245 -6.47 -6.33 -16.00
N ASP A 246 -7.50 -7.03 -16.48
CA ASP A 246 -7.64 -8.48 -16.29
C ASP A 246 -6.53 -9.25 -17.01
N ALA A 247 -6.15 -8.83 -18.23
CA ALA A 247 -5.06 -9.44 -18.99
C ALA A 247 -3.72 -9.31 -18.26
N VAL A 248 -3.39 -8.10 -17.76
CA VAL A 248 -2.17 -7.84 -16.98
C VAL A 248 -2.14 -8.65 -15.69
N ASN A 249 -3.24 -8.67 -14.94
CA ASN A 249 -3.35 -9.43 -13.68
C ASN A 249 -3.18 -10.95 -13.85
N GLN A 250 -3.44 -11.49 -15.03
CA GLN A 250 -3.30 -12.92 -15.33
C GLN A 250 -1.98 -13.29 -15.98
N ARG A 251 -1.37 -12.38 -16.75
CA ARG A 251 -0.18 -12.63 -17.56
C ARG A 251 1.10 -12.21 -16.84
N ASP A 252 1.10 -11.01 -16.28
CA ASP A 252 2.32 -10.38 -15.82
C ASP A 252 2.65 -10.85 -14.40
N THR A 253 3.93 -11.16 -14.17
CA THR A 253 4.39 -11.79 -12.93
C THR A 253 5.37 -10.89 -12.18
N PHE A 254 5.43 -11.07 -10.88
CA PHE A 254 6.41 -10.45 -10.00
C PHE A 254 6.97 -11.46 -9.00
N GLU A 255 8.12 -11.15 -8.44
CA GLU A 255 8.79 -12.00 -7.47
C GLU A 255 8.24 -11.76 -6.06
N LEU A 256 7.99 -12.85 -5.35
CA LEU A 256 7.59 -12.86 -3.95
C LEU A 256 8.61 -13.68 -3.15
N GLU A 257 9.14 -13.10 -2.10
CA GLU A 257 9.98 -13.79 -1.11
C GLU A 257 9.09 -14.49 -0.06
N GLU A 258 9.11 -15.80 -0.04
CA GLU A 258 8.45 -16.61 0.99
C GLU A 258 9.36 -16.91 2.20
#